data_a0e33c7d129be393cbdf39d4a1d18371
#
_entry.id   a0e33c7d129be393cbdf39d4a1d18371
#
_cell.length_a   1.000
_cell.length_b   1.000
_cell.length_c   1.000
_cell.angle_alpha   90.00
_cell.angle_beta   90.00
_cell.angle_gamma   90.00
#
_symmetry.space_group_name_H-M   'P 1'
#
loop_
_entity.id
_entity.type
_entity.pdbx_description
1 polymer ?
#
loop_
_entity_poly.entity_id
_entity_poly.type
_entity_poly.pdbx_seq_one_letter_code
_entity_poly.pdbx_strand_id
1 'polypeptide(L)'
;SAASDVYKRQSLEKAAKRATEIYEEGASLIDIGGESTRPGSNSITPQEELERVRPILQYLYSKNYPLPISIDTRNAITAQVALDLGARLINDISGGIDPSMRKLVTQYGVEICIMHMRGEPKTMQTDPDYPDGIIPHLIKWFEARIELLLQDGIDLSQIILDPGIGFGKTAGHNMEIYRSLAQIKSHFGLRIMIGGSHKSFMLSLIHISEPTRLGMI
;
A
#
# COMPACT_ATOMS: atom_id res chain seq x y z
N SER A 1 23.90 11.57 17.20
CA SER A 1 24.08 12.74 18.11
C SER A 1 22.83 12.88 18.98
N ALA A 2 22.92 13.47 20.18
CA ALA A 2 21.79 13.62 21.11
C ALA A 2 20.57 14.28 20.46
N ALA A 3 20.74 15.24 19.56
CA ALA A 3 19.65 15.88 18.82
C ALA A 3 18.94 14.89 17.85
N SER A 4 19.69 14.03 17.19
CA SER A 4 19.13 12.96 16.32
C SER A 4 18.32 11.94 17.11
N ASP A 5 18.77 11.61 18.31
CA ASP A 5 18.09 10.63 19.17
C ASP A 5 16.79 11.19 19.75
N VAL A 6 16.78 12.49 20.12
CA VAL A 6 15.58 13.21 20.56
C VAL A 6 14.54 13.27 19.45
N TYR A 7 14.95 13.59 18.20
CA TYR A 7 14.04 13.64 17.07
C TYR A 7 13.42 12.26 16.74
N LYS A 8 14.25 11.21 16.74
CA LYS A 8 13.78 9.82 16.53
C LYS A 8 12.78 9.39 17.60
N ARG A 9 13.02 9.75 18.84
CA ARG A 9 12.12 9.45 19.97
C ARG A 9 10.78 10.17 19.84
N GLN A 10 10.78 11.46 19.51
CA GLN A 10 9.55 12.22 19.28
C GLN A 10 8.74 11.69 18.09
N SER A 11 9.41 11.24 17.03
CA SER A 11 8.76 10.61 15.87
C SER A 11 8.09 9.29 16.25
N LEU A 12 8.76 8.45 17.04
CA LEU A 12 8.19 7.20 17.54
C LEU A 12 6.98 7.45 18.46
N GLU A 13 7.06 8.40 19.36
CA GLU A 13 5.94 8.74 20.27
C GLU A 13 4.71 9.21 19.49
N LYS A 14 4.89 10.02 18.44
CA LYS A 14 3.81 10.45 17.55
C LYS A 14 3.20 9.27 16.79
N ALA A 15 4.04 8.40 16.24
CA ALA A 15 3.59 7.22 15.50
C ALA A 15 2.84 6.24 16.43
N ALA A 16 3.33 6.00 17.64
CA ALA A 16 2.67 5.16 18.64
C ALA A 16 1.30 5.72 19.07
N LYS A 17 1.23 7.04 19.29
CA LYS A 17 -0.05 7.73 19.57
C LYS A 17 -1.02 7.55 18.40
N ARG A 18 -0.56 7.78 17.16
CA ARG A 18 -1.40 7.63 15.99
C ARG A 18 -1.89 6.19 15.83
N ALA A 19 -1.06 5.19 16.12
CA ALA A 19 -1.48 3.78 16.10
C ALA A 19 -2.63 3.52 17.09
N THR A 20 -2.56 4.10 18.29
CA THR A 20 -3.64 3.98 19.28
C THR A 20 -4.94 4.64 18.78
N GLU A 21 -4.85 5.86 18.24
CA GLU A 21 -6.00 6.57 17.66
C GLU A 21 -6.66 5.76 16.54
N ILE A 22 -5.86 5.17 15.63
CA ILE A 22 -6.34 4.32 14.53
C ILE A 22 -7.12 3.11 15.06
N TYR A 23 -6.63 2.47 16.12
CA TYR A 23 -7.33 1.37 16.77
C TYR A 23 -8.66 1.84 17.39
N GLU A 24 -8.64 2.96 18.11
CA GLU A 24 -9.84 3.53 18.75
C GLU A 24 -10.88 4.01 17.73
N GLU A 25 -10.44 4.48 16.55
CA GLU A 25 -11.29 4.84 15.42
C GLU A 25 -11.94 3.60 14.74
N GLY A 26 -11.63 2.38 15.20
CA GLY A 26 -12.24 1.14 14.70
C GLY A 26 -11.65 0.61 13.41
N ALA A 27 -10.41 0.94 13.09
CA ALA A 27 -9.71 0.34 11.97
C ALA A 27 -9.54 -1.18 12.18
N SER A 28 -9.52 -1.94 11.09
CA SER A 28 -9.30 -3.39 11.10
C SER A 28 -7.88 -3.80 10.71
N LEU A 29 -7.08 -2.86 10.24
CA LEU A 29 -5.68 -3.03 9.82
C LEU A 29 -4.94 -1.71 9.98
N ILE A 30 -3.65 -1.76 10.33
CA ILE A 30 -2.76 -0.60 10.29
C ILE A 30 -1.74 -0.77 9.17
N ASP A 31 -1.59 0.27 8.32
CA ASP A 31 -0.60 0.29 7.24
C ASP A 31 0.55 1.24 7.57
N ILE A 32 1.78 0.71 7.57
CA ILE A 32 2.98 1.41 7.99
C ILE A 32 3.90 1.60 6.79
N GLY A 33 4.26 2.84 6.48
CA GLY A 33 5.18 3.18 5.40
C GLY A 33 6.26 4.17 5.81
N GLY A 34 7.46 4.00 5.29
CA GLY A 34 8.60 4.90 5.53
C GLY A 34 8.86 5.90 4.41
N GLU A 35 8.36 5.62 3.20
CA GLU A 35 8.48 6.45 2.01
C GLU A 35 7.14 7.12 1.68
N SER A 36 7.18 8.40 1.33
CA SER A 36 5.97 9.05 0.81
C SER A 36 5.83 8.76 -0.68
N THR A 37 4.71 8.17 -1.06
CA THR A 37 4.37 7.86 -2.46
C THR A 37 3.54 8.94 -3.15
N ARG A 38 3.38 10.12 -2.50
CA ARG A 38 2.66 11.27 -3.06
C ARG A 38 3.33 11.78 -4.32
N PRO A 39 2.58 12.34 -5.29
CA PRO A 39 3.17 12.97 -6.47
C PRO A 39 4.23 14.00 -6.09
N GLY A 40 5.40 13.91 -6.74
CA GLY A 40 6.52 14.83 -6.49
C GLY A 40 7.38 14.54 -5.25
N SER A 41 7.08 13.49 -4.48
CA SER A 41 7.95 13.09 -3.36
C SER A 41 9.31 12.59 -3.86
N ASN A 42 10.35 12.87 -3.07
CA ASN A 42 11.67 12.30 -3.33
C ASN A 42 11.70 10.85 -2.82
N SER A 43 12.26 9.97 -3.65
CA SER A 43 12.59 8.62 -3.21
C SER A 43 13.68 8.66 -2.14
N ILE A 44 13.60 7.74 -1.22
CA ILE A 44 14.61 7.52 -0.18
C ILE A 44 15.31 6.18 -0.42
N THR A 45 16.45 5.99 0.20
CA THR A 45 17.14 4.70 0.13
C THR A 45 16.40 3.64 0.95
N PRO A 46 16.52 2.34 0.61
CA PRO A 46 15.95 1.26 1.42
C PRO A 46 16.42 1.29 2.88
N GLN A 47 17.65 1.72 3.12
CA GLN A 47 18.20 1.87 4.47
C GLN A 47 17.51 3.00 5.25
N GLU A 48 17.28 4.15 4.63
CA GLU A 48 16.54 5.26 5.24
C GLU A 48 15.08 4.88 5.53
N GLU A 49 14.44 4.16 4.60
CA GLU A 49 13.09 3.63 4.81
C GLU A 49 13.05 2.72 6.04
N LEU A 50 13.96 1.75 6.10
CA LEU A 50 14.06 0.81 7.21
C LEU A 50 14.30 1.51 8.55
N GLU A 51 15.16 2.54 8.59
CA GLU A 51 15.41 3.33 9.79
C GLU A 51 14.18 4.07 10.30
N ARG A 52 13.26 4.43 9.38
CA ARG A 52 12.00 5.11 9.73
C ARG A 52 10.96 4.14 10.28
N VAL A 53 10.80 2.96 9.67
CA VAL A 53 9.71 2.03 10.02
C VAL A 53 10.08 1.07 11.16
N ARG A 54 11.35 0.68 11.28
CA ARG A 54 11.80 -0.29 12.29
C ARG A 54 11.41 0.09 13.72
N PRO A 55 11.60 1.34 14.20
CA PRO A 55 11.27 1.68 15.58
C PRO A 55 9.79 1.49 15.93
N ILE A 56 8.88 1.88 15.03
CA ILE A 56 7.44 1.71 15.25
C ILE A 56 7.03 0.24 15.16
N LEU A 57 7.57 -0.53 14.22
CA LEU A 57 7.32 -1.96 14.13
C LEU A 57 7.74 -2.71 15.39
N GLN A 58 8.95 -2.43 15.90
CA GLN A 58 9.45 -3.00 17.17
C GLN A 58 8.57 -2.61 18.36
N TYR A 59 8.12 -1.37 18.41
CA TYR A 59 7.21 -0.90 19.45
C TYR A 59 5.89 -1.66 19.42
N LEU A 60 5.23 -1.73 18.26
CA LEU A 60 3.95 -2.42 18.10
C LEU A 60 4.07 -3.92 18.41
N TYR A 61 5.14 -4.57 17.94
CA TYR A 61 5.44 -5.95 18.24
C TYR A 61 5.59 -6.18 19.76
N SER A 62 6.38 -5.33 20.44
CA SER A 62 6.62 -5.43 21.89
C SER A 62 5.36 -5.20 22.74
N LYS A 63 4.38 -4.47 22.19
CA LYS A 63 3.09 -4.17 22.84
C LYS A 63 1.98 -5.17 22.50
N ASN A 64 2.26 -6.20 21.69
CA ASN A 64 1.24 -7.10 21.15
C ASN A 64 0.07 -6.31 20.56
N TYR A 65 0.38 -5.37 19.65
CA TYR A 65 -0.61 -4.48 19.06
C TYR A 65 -1.77 -5.28 18.46
N PRO A 66 -3.04 -4.90 18.73
CA PRO A 66 -4.18 -5.76 18.47
C PRO A 66 -4.57 -5.89 17.00
N LEU A 67 -4.20 -4.90 16.15
CA LEU A 67 -4.53 -4.96 14.73
C LEU A 67 -3.44 -5.68 13.90
N PRO A 68 -3.83 -6.36 12.82
CA PRO A 68 -2.87 -6.80 11.80
C PRO A 68 -2.07 -5.62 11.26
N ILE A 69 -0.81 -5.86 10.98
CA ILE A 69 0.10 -4.85 10.44
C ILE A 69 0.32 -5.13 8.95
N SER A 70 0.13 -4.10 8.13
CA SER A 70 0.56 -4.00 6.74
C SER A 70 1.84 -3.17 6.67
N ILE A 71 2.73 -3.52 5.75
CA ILE A 71 3.92 -2.74 5.44
C ILE A 71 3.82 -2.18 4.01
N ASP A 72 3.74 -0.84 3.90
CA ASP A 72 3.76 -0.13 2.61
C ASP A 72 5.21 0.07 2.17
N THR A 73 5.68 -0.81 1.30
CA THR A 73 7.04 -0.78 0.79
C THR A 73 7.18 -1.53 -0.53
N ARG A 74 8.08 -1.06 -1.38
CA ARG A 74 8.59 -1.77 -2.57
C ARG A 74 9.96 -2.43 -2.35
N ASN A 75 10.52 -2.30 -1.14
CA ASN A 75 11.86 -2.78 -0.81
C ASN A 75 11.79 -4.09 -0.01
N ALA A 76 12.27 -5.19 -0.58
CA ALA A 76 12.24 -6.51 0.05
C ALA A 76 12.94 -6.55 1.42
N ILE A 77 14.00 -5.76 1.62
CA ILE A 77 14.70 -5.67 2.91
C ILE A 77 13.79 -5.10 4.00
N THR A 78 13.06 -4.04 3.69
CA THR A 78 12.09 -3.43 4.61
C THR A 78 10.93 -4.39 4.90
N ALA A 79 10.40 -5.03 3.84
CA ALA A 79 9.35 -6.03 3.96
C ALA A 79 9.78 -7.20 4.86
N GLN A 80 10.98 -7.75 4.68
CA GLN A 80 11.48 -8.85 5.51
C GLN A 80 11.51 -8.49 6.98
N VAL A 81 12.07 -7.33 7.34
CA VAL A 81 12.13 -6.88 8.74
C VAL A 81 10.73 -6.68 9.32
N ALA A 82 9.78 -6.16 8.54
CA ALA A 82 8.40 -6.01 8.97
C ALA A 82 7.72 -7.38 9.22
N LEU A 83 7.96 -8.36 8.36
CA LEU A 83 7.46 -9.72 8.51
C LEU A 83 8.05 -10.43 9.72
N ASP A 84 9.36 -10.27 9.98
CA ASP A 84 10.02 -10.77 11.19
C ASP A 84 9.41 -10.15 12.48
N LEU A 85 8.88 -8.94 12.37
CA LEU A 85 8.18 -8.21 13.44
C LEU A 85 6.66 -8.36 13.39
N GLY A 86 6.15 -9.38 12.68
CA GLY A 86 4.77 -9.81 12.73
C GLY A 86 3.80 -9.14 11.75
N ALA A 87 4.29 -8.39 10.75
CA ALA A 87 3.45 -7.92 9.65
C ALA A 87 2.80 -9.11 8.91
N ARG A 88 1.58 -8.92 8.40
CA ARG A 88 0.77 -9.96 7.74
C ARG A 88 0.41 -9.62 6.30
N LEU A 89 0.64 -8.40 5.88
CA LEU A 89 0.35 -7.93 4.54
C LEU A 89 1.54 -7.09 4.04
N ILE A 90 1.95 -7.32 2.81
CA ILE A 90 2.85 -6.43 2.08
C ILE A 90 1.99 -5.60 1.13
N ASN A 91 2.01 -4.27 1.30
CA ASN A 91 1.37 -3.34 0.38
C ASN A 91 2.43 -2.83 -0.60
N ASP A 92 2.49 -3.45 -1.80
CA ASP A 92 3.55 -3.20 -2.77
C ASP A 92 3.06 -2.33 -3.94
N ILE A 93 3.43 -1.06 -3.91
CA ILE A 93 3.13 -0.09 -4.99
C ILE A 93 3.82 -0.41 -6.32
N SER A 94 4.83 -1.28 -6.32
CA SER A 94 5.50 -1.74 -7.56
C SER A 94 4.75 -2.87 -8.26
N GLY A 95 3.71 -3.40 -7.64
CA GLY A 95 2.84 -4.44 -8.21
C GLY A 95 3.47 -5.82 -8.24
N GLY A 96 4.28 -6.18 -7.27
CA GLY A 96 4.86 -7.51 -7.15
C GLY A 96 5.95 -7.80 -8.19
N ILE A 97 6.63 -6.78 -8.73
CA ILE A 97 7.62 -7.00 -9.79
C ILE A 97 8.93 -7.61 -9.27
N ASP A 98 9.31 -7.30 -8.02
CA ASP A 98 10.56 -7.80 -7.44
C ASP A 98 10.43 -9.29 -7.05
N PRO A 99 11.26 -10.20 -7.63
CA PRO A 99 11.27 -11.60 -7.25
C PRO A 99 11.57 -11.82 -5.76
N SER A 100 12.41 -10.97 -5.16
CA SER A 100 12.74 -11.05 -3.73
C SER A 100 11.51 -10.79 -2.87
N MET A 101 10.65 -9.84 -3.27
CA MET A 101 9.39 -9.56 -2.59
C MET A 101 8.44 -10.75 -2.68
N ARG A 102 8.26 -11.33 -3.87
CA ARG A 102 7.39 -12.51 -4.08
C ARG A 102 7.86 -13.73 -3.28
N LYS A 103 9.19 -13.93 -3.19
CA LYS A 103 9.79 -14.97 -2.35
C LYS A 103 9.44 -14.79 -0.88
N LEU A 104 9.43 -13.58 -0.36
CA LEU A 104 9.01 -13.29 1.01
C LEU A 104 7.54 -13.65 1.24
N VAL A 105 6.64 -13.28 0.31
CA VAL A 105 5.21 -13.63 0.39
C VAL A 105 5.04 -15.14 0.56
N THR A 106 5.70 -15.93 -0.31
CA THR A 106 5.65 -17.40 -0.25
C THR A 106 6.27 -17.95 1.03
N GLN A 107 7.44 -17.45 1.42
CA GLN A 107 8.19 -17.93 2.58
C GLN A 107 7.45 -17.71 3.90
N TYR A 108 6.80 -16.54 4.05
CA TYR A 108 6.07 -16.19 5.28
C TYR A 108 4.59 -16.55 5.23
N GLY A 109 4.07 -16.96 4.09
CA GLY A 109 2.65 -17.28 3.90
C GLY A 109 1.71 -16.09 4.16
N VAL A 110 2.16 -14.87 3.82
CA VAL A 110 1.42 -13.62 4.07
C VAL A 110 0.66 -13.16 2.83
N GLU A 111 -0.12 -12.11 2.99
CA GLU A 111 -0.85 -11.49 1.89
C GLU A 111 0.02 -10.44 1.18
N ILE A 112 -0.29 -10.19 -0.09
CA ILE A 112 0.30 -9.11 -0.87
C ILE A 112 -0.80 -8.29 -1.55
N CYS A 113 -0.73 -6.97 -1.38
CA CYS A 113 -1.49 -6.02 -2.17
C CYS A 113 -0.62 -5.50 -3.31
N ILE A 114 -1.06 -5.72 -4.55
CA ILE A 114 -0.39 -5.24 -5.75
C ILE A 114 -1.12 -4.03 -6.30
N MET A 115 -0.42 -2.88 -6.36
CA MET A 115 -0.99 -1.63 -6.84
C MET A 115 -0.60 -1.34 -8.30
N HIS A 116 -1.57 -0.93 -9.10
CA HIS A 116 -1.32 -0.42 -10.44
C HIS A 116 -0.89 1.04 -10.41
N MET A 117 0.30 1.30 -10.91
CA MET A 117 0.82 2.64 -11.18
C MET A 117 1.42 2.69 -12.58
N ARG A 118 1.17 3.77 -13.32
CA ARG A 118 1.85 4.04 -14.59
C ARG A 118 2.99 5.03 -14.36
N GLY A 119 4.21 4.63 -14.73
CA GLY A 119 5.40 5.45 -14.49
C GLY A 119 5.87 5.39 -13.04
N GLU A 120 6.58 6.43 -12.63
CA GLU A 120 7.12 6.57 -11.27
C GLU A 120 6.45 7.73 -10.53
N PRO A 121 6.46 7.78 -9.19
CA PRO A 121 5.81 8.84 -8.42
C PRO A 121 6.14 10.27 -8.87
N LYS A 122 7.36 10.50 -9.39
CA LYS A 122 7.79 11.81 -9.91
C LYS A 122 7.19 12.19 -11.26
N THR A 123 6.92 11.21 -12.12
CA THR A 123 6.54 11.43 -13.52
C THR A 123 5.16 10.91 -13.87
N MET A 124 4.54 10.13 -12.99
CA MET A 124 3.29 9.42 -13.24
C MET A 124 2.11 10.32 -13.66
N GLN A 125 2.11 11.59 -13.27
CA GLN A 125 1.05 12.56 -13.61
C GLN A 125 1.32 13.33 -14.91
N THR A 126 2.47 13.08 -15.57
CA THR A 126 2.77 13.70 -16.84
C THR A 126 2.08 12.92 -17.95
N ASP A 127 0.96 13.47 -18.42
CA ASP A 127 0.16 12.95 -19.53
C ASP A 127 -0.22 11.45 -19.41
N PRO A 128 -1.01 11.06 -18.38
CA PRO A 128 -1.45 9.69 -18.23
C PRO A 128 -2.47 9.34 -19.33
N ASP A 129 -2.05 8.54 -20.30
CA ASP A 129 -2.84 8.09 -21.44
C ASP A 129 -3.10 6.59 -21.40
N TYR A 130 -4.34 6.20 -21.71
CA TYR A 130 -4.80 4.80 -21.81
C TYR A 130 -5.64 4.63 -23.09
N PRO A 131 -4.99 4.40 -24.24
CA PRO A 131 -5.65 4.41 -25.56
C PRO A 131 -6.85 3.47 -25.67
N ASP A 132 -6.76 2.30 -25.03
CA ASP A 132 -7.82 1.27 -25.03
C ASP A 132 -8.80 1.43 -23.86
N GLY A 133 -8.71 2.54 -23.10
CA GLY A 133 -9.45 2.78 -21.87
C GLY A 133 -8.76 2.22 -20.63
N ILE A 134 -9.04 2.88 -19.49
CA ILE A 134 -8.38 2.54 -18.20
C ILE A 134 -8.80 1.16 -17.69
N ILE A 135 -10.06 0.74 -17.88
CA ILE A 135 -10.54 -0.53 -17.32
C ILE A 135 -9.96 -1.74 -18.07
N PRO A 136 -10.00 -1.82 -19.42
CA PRO A 136 -9.31 -2.88 -20.15
C PRO A 136 -7.81 -2.95 -19.83
N HIS A 137 -7.16 -1.79 -19.69
CA HIS A 137 -5.75 -1.72 -19.32
C HIS A 137 -5.48 -2.32 -17.92
N LEU A 138 -6.29 -1.96 -16.91
CA LEU A 138 -6.16 -2.50 -15.56
C LEU A 138 -6.37 -4.02 -15.54
N ILE A 139 -7.40 -4.52 -16.24
CA ILE A 139 -7.68 -5.96 -16.30
C ILE A 139 -6.45 -6.70 -16.87
N LYS A 140 -5.96 -6.29 -18.03
CA LYS A 140 -4.79 -6.91 -18.66
C LYS A 140 -3.54 -6.83 -17.78
N TRP A 141 -3.34 -5.70 -17.10
CA TRP A 141 -2.19 -5.52 -16.20
C TRP A 141 -2.27 -6.45 -14.99
N PHE A 142 -3.45 -6.55 -14.35
CA PHE A 142 -3.64 -7.44 -13.21
C PHE A 142 -3.53 -8.91 -13.61
N GLU A 143 -4.08 -9.31 -14.76
CA GLU A 143 -3.92 -10.69 -15.28
C GLU A 143 -2.45 -11.08 -15.37
N ALA A 144 -1.62 -10.24 -16.00
CA ALA A 144 -0.19 -10.50 -16.12
C ALA A 144 0.54 -10.52 -14.75
N ARG A 145 0.12 -9.68 -13.78
CA ARG A 145 0.71 -9.69 -12.44
C ARG A 145 0.29 -10.90 -11.64
N ILE A 146 -0.97 -11.27 -11.67
CA ILE A 146 -1.50 -12.46 -10.99
C ILE A 146 -0.81 -13.71 -11.53
N GLU A 147 -0.67 -13.84 -12.85
CA GLU A 147 0.05 -14.95 -13.46
C GLU A 147 1.48 -15.07 -12.93
N LEU A 148 2.21 -13.95 -12.84
CA LEU A 148 3.57 -13.90 -12.31
C LEU A 148 3.63 -14.36 -10.84
N LEU A 149 2.69 -13.92 -10.00
CA LEU A 149 2.62 -14.30 -8.59
C LEU A 149 2.31 -15.80 -8.43
N LEU A 150 1.38 -16.32 -9.24
CA LEU A 150 1.03 -17.74 -9.23
C LEU A 150 2.21 -18.64 -9.65
N GLN A 151 2.99 -18.21 -10.65
CA GLN A 151 4.20 -18.92 -11.08
C GLN A 151 5.24 -19.06 -9.96
N ASP A 152 5.31 -18.07 -9.04
CA ASP A 152 6.20 -18.12 -7.88
C ASP A 152 5.54 -18.80 -6.65
N GLY A 153 4.37 -19.43 -6.82
CA GLY A 153 3.71 -20.24 -5.80
C GLY A 153 2.90 -19.45 -4.76
N ILE A 154 2.52 -18.21 -5.08
CA ILE A 154 1.61 -17.40 -4.25
C ILE A 154 0.18 -17.78 -4.60
N ASP A 155 -0.64 -18.12 -3.60
CA ASP A 155 -2.04 -18.48 -3.81
C ASP A 155 -2.91 -17.25 -4.13
N LEU A 156 -3.97 -17.44 -4.94
CA LEU A 156 -4.94 -16.37 -5.24
C LEU A 156 -5.54 -15.75 -3.98
N SER A 157 -5.76 -16.53 -2.93
CA SER A 157 -6.31 -16.06 -1.66
C SER A 157 -5.42 -15.04 -0.93
N GLN A 158 -4.11 -15.03 -1.25
CA GLN A 158 -3.13 -14.10 -0.68
C GLN A 158 -3.08 -12.76 -1.43
N ILE A 159 -3.70 -12.66 -2.61
CA ILE A 159 -3.58 -11.49 -3.49
C ILE A 159 -4.72 -10.50 -3.25
N ILE A 160 -4.35 -9.24 -3.09
CA ILE A 160 -5.26 -8.10 -3.03
C ILE A 160 -4.90 -7.15 -4.18
N LEU A 161 -5.91 -6.61 -4.88
CA LEU A 161 -5.70 -5.72 -6.01
C LEU A 161 -5.96 -4.27 -5.59
N ASP A 162 -5.02 -3.36 -5.86
CA ASP A 162 -5.25 -1.92 -5.74
C ASP A 162 -5.16 -1.26 -7.13
N PRO A 163 -6.26 -0.73 -7.66
CA PRO A 163 -6.26 -0.05 -8.96
C PRO A 163 -5.44 1.24 -8.98
N GLY A 164 -4.89 1.67 -7.86
CA GLY A 164 -3.98 2.81 -7.76
C GLY A 164 -4.65 4.14 -8.11
N ILE A 165 -5.72 4.48 -7.42
CA ILE A 165 -6.43 5.75 -7.58
C ILE A 165 -5.47 6.93 -7.36
N GLY A 166 -5.36 7.83 -8.37
CA GLY A 166 -4.47 8.98 -8.32
C GLY A 166 -3.00 8.70 -8.65
N PHE A 167 -2.66 7.47 -9.04
CA PHE A 167 -1.31 7.09 -9.47
C PHE A 167 -1.26 6.92 -10.99
N GLY A 168 -0.74 7.95 -11.70
CA GLY A 168 -0.69 7.97 -13.15
C GLY A 168 -2.08 7.96 -13.82
N LYS A 169 -3.04 8.70 -13.28
CA LYS A 169 -4.42 8.71 -13.73
C LYS A 169 -5.03 10.11 -13.66
N THR A 170 -5.86 10.46 -14.64
CA THR A 170 -6.68 11.69 -14.61
C THR A 170 -7.85 11.55 -13.64
N ALA A 171 -8.52 12.66 -13.33
CA ALA A 171 -9.76 12.63 -12.57
C ALA A 171 -10.83 11.77 -13.23
N GLY A 172 -10.95 11.84 -14.57
CA GLY A 172 -11.86 11.00 -15.37
C GLY A 172 -11.57 9.51 -15.21
N HIS A 173 -10.30 9.11 -15.34
CA HIS A 173 -9.87 7.73 -15.15
C HIS A 173 -10.19 7.22 -13.73
N ASN A 174 -9.96 8.04 -12.71
CA ASN A 174 -10.27 7.66 -11.33
C ASN A 174 -11.77 7.44 -11.13
N MET A 175 -12.62 8.31 -11.70
CA MET A 175 -14.08 8.16 -11.63
C MET A 175 -14.58 6.92 -12.37
N GLU A 176 -13.99 6.59 -13.52
CA GLU A 176 -14.31 5.38 -14.28
C GLU A 176 -13.95 4.14 -13.47
N ILE A 177 -12.78 4.11 -12.81
CA ILE A 177 -12.38 3.02 -11.93
C ILE A 177 -13.38 2.84 -10.80
N TYR A 178 -13.78 3.93 -10.09
CA TYR A 178 -14.78 3.82 -9.02
C TYR A 178 -16.10 3.22 -9.48
N ARG A 179 -16.58 3.62 -10.65
CA ARG A 179 -17.84 3.10 -11.23
C ARG A 179 -17.71 1.63 -11.63
N SER A 180 -16.49 1.17 -11.94
CA SER A 180 -16.20 -0.17 -12.45
C SER A 180 -15.65 -1.13 -11.39
N LEU A 181 -15.58 -0.74 -10.12
CA LEU A 181 -15.04 -1.60 -9.05
C LEU A 181 -15.75 -2.94 -8.94
N ALA A 182 -17.08 -2.95 -9.06
CA ALA A 182 -17.85 -4.18 -9.03
C ALA A 182 -17.50 -5.11 -10.21
N GLN A 183 -17.28 -4.53 -11.40
CA GLN A 183 -16.85 -5.26 -12.58
C GLN A 183 -15.46 -5.88 -12.39
N ILE A 184 -14.49 -5.09 -11.91
CA ILE A 184 -13.11 -5.55 -11.64
C ILE A 184 -13.13 -6.68 -10.60
N LYS A 185 -13.88 -6.47 -9.50
CA LYS A 185 -14.03 -7.48 -8.44
C LYS A 185 -14.66 -8.77 -8.96
N SER A 186 -15.69 -8.67 -9.79
CA SER A 186 -16.35 -9.84 -10.38
C SER A 186 -15.45 -10.60 -11.37
N HIS A 187 -14.61 -9.86 -12.13
CA HIS A 187 -13.69 -10.46 -13.09
C HIS A 187 -12.62 -11.34 -12.44
N PHE A 188 -12.02 -10.85 -11.33
CA PHE A 188 -10.93 -11.57 -10.66
C PHE A 188 -11.38 -12.44 -9.49
N GLY A 189 -12.53 -12.18 -8.90
CA GLY A 189 -12.96 -12.84 -7.66
C GLY A 189 -12.11 -12.50 -6.43
N LEU A 190 -11.23 -11.47 -6.54
CA LEU A 190 -10.28 -11.09 -5.50
C LEU A 190 -10.75 -9.88 -4.70
N ARG A 191 -10.11 -9.68 -3.53
CA ARG A 191 -10.29 -8.47 -2.72
C ARG A 191 -9.69 -7.26 -3.43
N ILE A 192 -10.36 -6.12 -3.28
CA ILE A 192 -9.87 -4.85 -3.81
C ILE A 192 -9.61 -3.90 -2.64
N MET A 193 -8.42 -3.34 -2.59
CA MET A 193 -8.05 -2.23 -1.73
C MET A 193 -8.10 -0.93 -2.52
N ILE A 194 -8.56 0.15 -1.88
CA ILE A 194 -8.62 1.47 -2.50
C ILE A 194 -8.04 2.49 -1.54
N GLY A 195 -6.93 3.10 -1.94
CA GLY A 195 -6.35 4.24 -1.25
C GLY A 195 -7.13 5.52 -1.58
N GLY A 196 -8.11 5.88 -0.75
CA GLY A 196 -8.95 7.08 -0.93
C GLY A 196 -8.58 8.27 -0.06
N SER A 197 -7.64 8.10 0.88
CA SER A 197 -7.30 9.13 1.87
C SER A 197 -6.71 10.39 1.22
N HIS A 198 -7.35 11.56 1.50
CA HIS A 198 -6.90 12.90 1.11
C HIS A 198 -6.68 13.17 -0.38
N LYS A 199 -7.37 12.47 -1.28
CA LYS A 199 -7.30 12.81 -2.71
C LYS A 199 -8.25 13.95 -3.03
N SER A 200 -7.73 15.02 -3.62
CA SER A 200 -8.47 16.29 -3.86
C SER A 200 -9.79 16.12 -4.61
N PHE A 201 -9.90 15.15 -5.51
CA PHE A 201 -11.15 14.87 -6.24
C PHE A 201 -12.21 14.17 -5.37
N MET A 202 -11.83 13.48 -4.28
CA MET A 202 -12.78 12.90 -3.33
C MET A 202 -13.38 13.93 -2.39
N LEU A 203 -12.65 15.00 -2.07
CA LEU A 203 -13.16 16.07 -1.23
C LEU A 203 -14.38 16.78 -1.87
N SER A 204 -14.53 16.71 -3.19
CA SER A 204 -15.70 17.23 -3.91
C SER A 204 -16.89 16.26 -3.94
N LEU A 205 -16.69 14.99 -3.56
CA LEU A 205 -17.72 13.93 -3.63
C LEU A 205 -18.21 13.47 -2.26
N ILE A 206 -17.50 13.79 -1.16
CA ILE A 206 -17.87 13.31 0.17
C ILE A 206 -18.93 14.21 0.80
N HIS A 207 -20.17 14.02 0.37
CA HIS A 207 -21.35 14.19 1.21
C HIS A 207 -22.07 12.86 1.45
N ILE A 208 -21.42 11.72 1.19
CA ILE A 208 -22.03 10.38 1.31
C ILE A 208 -21.14 9.47 2.16
N SER A 209 -21.68 9.05 3.31
CA SER A 209 -21.33 7.96 4.24
C SER A 209 -19.92 7.35 4.18
N GLU A 210 -19.26 7.32 5.33
CA GLU A 210 -17.89 6.82 5.54
C GLU A 210 -17.72 5.33 5.23
N PRO A 211 -16.76 4.95 4.38
CA PRO A 211 -16.25 3.58 4.34
C PRO A 211 -15.18 3.36 5.42
N THR A 212 -15.00 2.12 5.81
CA THR A 212 -14.02 1.62 6.77
C THR A 212 -12.63 2.23 6.49
N ARG A 213 -12.07 2.99 7.43
CA ARG A 213 -10.78 3.67 7.26
C ARG A 213 -9.62 2.70 7.37
N LEU A 214 -8.80 2.62 6.34
CA LEU A 214 -7.43 2.12 6.46
C LEU A 214 -6.62 3.18 7.23
N GLY A 215 -6.08 2.84 8.39
CA GLY A 215 -5.24 3.76 9.14
C GLY A 215 -3.81 3.74 8.60
N MET A 216 -3.30 4.88 8.13
CA MET A 216 -1.90 5.05 7.68
C MET A 216 -1.08 5.81 8.74
N ILE A 217 0.15 5.34 8.96
CA ILE A 217 1.19 5.99 9.75
C ILE A 217 2.41 6.26 8.88
#